data_2f02be6d9317498c27f9e88c890171b9
#
_entry.id   2f02be6d9317498c27f9e88c890171b9
#
_cell.length_a   1.000
_cell.length_b   1.000
_cell.length_c   1.000
_cell.angle_alpha   90.00
_cell.angle_beta   90.00
_cell.angle_gamma   90.00
#
_symmetry.space_group_name_H-M   'P 1'
#
loop_
_entity.id
_entity.type
_entity.pdbx_description
1 polymer ?
#
loop_
_entity_poly.entity_id
_entity_poly.type
_entity_poly.pdbx_seq_one_letter_code
_entity_poly.pdbx_strand_id
1 'polypeptide(L)'
;MLTRLLFATLLLSILSSSCKKIFSHSANEIQIEEKDRNQNIKNIERLHSKAQGDSFRFIVISDTQRFYDEMDEFVKKVNGYPGISFVVLNGDMTDFGLRSEYIWMSDRLQKLAFPFLVVIGNHDMLGNGRELYKQMFGPENFGFSYSGYKFIALNSNSREVGYNGSLPDTTWLQQELSSTPPQEKIFVFAHLAPFSGDFDRSLEQAYVRILANNGNVIYSIHGHEDISYLGQSYGPPVNYLVVNSIKEKSFVLINVDSNDITVEEIFF
;
A
#
# COMPACT_ATOMS: atom_id res chain seq x y z
N MET A 1 -50.45 4.78 -42.90
CA MET A 1 -49.00 4.70 -43.20
C MET A 1 -48.17 5.59 -42.28
N LEU A 2 -48.56 6.79 -42.00
CA LEU A 2 -47.83 7.76 -41.15
C LEU A 2 -47.68 7.32 -39.71
N THR A 3 -48.70 6.72 -39.10
CA THR A 3 -48.67 6.21 -37.70
C THR A 3 -47.73 5.03 -37.49
N ARG A 4 -47.54 4.16 -38.49
CA ARG A 4 -46.57 3.04 -38.43
C ARG A 4 -45.12 3.53 -38.56
N LEU A 5 -44.89 4.61 -39.30
CA LEU A 5 -43.58 5.23 -39.44
C LEU A 5 -43.15 5.93 -38.12
N LEU A 6 -44.07 6.63 -37.46
CA LEU A 6 -43.84 7.27 -36.16
C LEU A 6 -43.52 6.24 -35.03
N PHE A 7 -44.20 5.10 -35.03
CA PHE A 7 -43.90 4.03 -34.07
C PHE A 7 -42.52 3.38 -34.29
N ALA A 8 -42.13 3.20 -35.58
CA ALA A 8 -40.82 2.63 -35.92
C ALA A 8 -39.66 3.61 -35.56
N THR A 9 -39.83 4.92 -35.76
CA THR A 9 -38.82 5.93 -35.37
C THR A 9 -38.73 6.09 -33.87
N LEU A 10 -39.83 5.99 -33.12
CA LEU A 10 -39.81 6.01 -31.64
C LEU A 10 -39.10 4.77 -31.04
N LEU A 11 -39.36 3.58 -31.63
CA LEU A 11 -38.69 2.35 -31.19
C LEU A 11 -37.19 2.38 -31.47
N LEU A 12 -36.77 2.96 -32.62
CA LEU A 12 -35.34 3.08 -32.97
C LEU A 12 -34.60 4.08 -32.07
N SER A 13 -35.28 5.16 -31.63
CA SER A 13 -34.67 6.13 -30.69
C SER A 13 -34.52 5.60 -29.25
N ILE A 14 -35.37 4.66 -28.81
CA ILE A 14 -35.26 4.01 -27.52
C ILE A 14 -34.11 2.99 -27.52
N LEU A 15 -33.87 2.29 -28.63
CA LEU A 15 -32.76 1.35 -28.79
C LEU A 15 -31.39 2.03 -28.83
N SER A 16 -31.31 3.28 -29.36
CA SER A 16 -30.05 4.03 -29.39
C SER A 16 -29.65 4.66 -28.05
N SER A 17 -30.56 4.77 -27.08
CA SER A 17 -30.28 5.33 -25.76
C SER A 17 -29.79 4.29 -24.76
N SER A 18 -29.96 2.99 -25.04
CA SER A 18 -29.66 1.90 -24.10
C SER A 18 -28.19 1.44 -24.10
N CYS A 19 -27.40 1.82 -25.13
CA CYS A 19 -26.04 1.26 -25.28
C CYS A 19 -24.93 1.98 -24.54
N LYS A 20 -25.18 3.08 -23.84
CA LYS A 20 -24.11 3.84 -23.15
C LYS A 20 -23.65 3.24 -21.81
N LYS A 21 -24.35 2.27 -21.23
CA LYS A 21 -23.98 1.67 -19.94
C LYS A 21 -23.56 0.19 -19.99
N ILE A 22 -23.70 -0.49 -21.13
CA ILE A 22 -23.39 -1.93 -21.22
C ILE A 22 -21.89 -2.21 -21.28
N PHE A 23 -21.04 -1.23 -21.60
CA PHE A 23 -19.58 -1.35 -21.68
C PHE A 23 -18.82 -0.58 -20.59
N SER A 24 -19.49 -0.16 -19.52
CA SER A 24 -18.86 0.62 -18.44
C SER A 24 -18.02 -0.21 -17.46
N HIS A 25 -17.85 -1.50 -17.68
CA HIS A 25 -17.07 -2.40 -16.83
C HIS A 25 -16.16 -3.30 -17.68
N SER A 26 -15.18 -2.68 -18.33
CA SER A 26 -14.08 -3.44 -18.93
C SER A 26 -13.10 -3.81 -17.82
N ALA A 27 -12.70 -5.09 -17.75
CA ALA A 27 -11.60 -5.51 -16.88
C ALA A 27 -10.27 -4.78 -17.19
N ASN A 28 -10.17 -4.21 -18.40
CA ASN A 28 -9.01 -3.44 -18.86
C ASN A 28 -9.20 -1.92 -18.70
N GLU A 29 -10.21 -1.47 -17.98
CA GLU A 29 -10.38 -0.04 -17.72
C GLU A 29 -9.29 0.46 -16.78
N ILE A 30 -8.56 1.51 -17.24
CA ILE A 30 -7.43 2.09 -16.49
C ILE A 30 -7.72 3.49 -15.95
N GLN A 31 -8.96 4.01 -16.11
CA GLN A 31 -9.28 5.35 -15.63
C GLN A 31 -9.77 5.34 -14.18
N ILE A 32 -9.08 6.09 -13.34
CA ILE A 32 -9.50 6.38 -11.96
C ILE A 32 -10.16 7.76 -11.93
N GLU A 33 -11.31 7.86 -11.25
CA GLU A 33 -12.00 9.13 -11.06
C GLU A 33 -11.14 10.11 -10.24
N GLU A 34 -11.26 11.40 -10.52
CA GLU A 34 -10.41 12.44 -9.87
C GLU A 34 -10.49 12.42 -8.34
N LYS A 35 -11.66 12.12 -7.79
CA LYS A 35 -11.85 12.02 -6.33
C LYS A 35 -10.98 10.94 -5.68
N ASP A 36 -10.70 9.84 -6.42
CA ASP A 36 -9.98 8.64 -5.96
C ASP A 36 -8.48 8.69 -6.30
N ARG A 37 -8.00 9.77 -6.92
CA ARG A 37 -6.58 9.92 -7.29
C ARG A 37 -5.71 10.44 -6.16
N ASN A 38 -4.42 10.09 -6.21
CA ASN A 38 -3.36 10.60 -5.33
C ASN A 38 -3.65 10.41 -3.84
N GLN A 39 -4.22 9.27 -3.46
CA GLN A 39 -4.69 9.04 -2.10
C GLN A 39 -3.56 9.05 -1.07
N ASN A 40 -2.35 8.52 -1.38
CA ASN A 40 -1.22 8.61 -0.46
C ASN A 40 -0.85 10.06 -0.17
N ILE A 41 -0.77 10.90 -1.20
CA ILE A 41 -0.44 12.33 -1.04
C ILE A 41 -1.48 13.03 -0.17
N LYS A 42 -2.76 12.85 -0.48
CA LYS A 42 -3.89 13.42 0.29
C LYS A 42 -3.88 12.96 1.76
N ASN A 43 -3.55 11.69 2.01
CA ASN A 43 -3.48 11.16 3.37
C ASN A 43 -2.24 11.64 4.13
N ILE A 44 -1.10 11.82 3.48
CA ILE A 44 0.08 12.47 4.09
C ILE A 44 -0.24 13.91 4.47
N GLU A 45 -0.89 14.67 3.61
CA GLU A 45 -1.35 16.04 3.92
C GLU A 45 -2.31 16.05 5.12
N ARG A 46 -3.28 15.10 5.14
CA ARG A 46 -4.22 14.92 6.24
C ARG A 46 -3.49 14.55 7.55
N LEU A 47 -2.46 13.72 7.48
CA LEU A 47 -1.62 13.36 8.62
C LEU A 47 -0.89 14.58 9.17
N HIS A 48 -0.27 15.37 8.30
CA HIS A 48 0.47 16.58 8.69
C HIS A 48 -0.44 17.71 9.21
N SER A 49 -1.73 17.71 8.88
CA SER A 49 -2.67 18.70 9.40
C SER A 49 -3.04 18.49 10.87
N LYS A 50 -2.70 17.34 11.46
CA LYS A 50 -2.92 17.03 12.86
C LYS A 50 -1.74 17.47 13.72
N ALA A 51 -1.99 17.79 14.99
CA ALA A 51 -0.91 18.05 15.94
C ALA A 51 -0.02 16.82 16.06
N GLN A 52 1.29 17.03 15.95
CA GLN A 52 2.30 16.01 16.13
C GLN A 52 2.81 16.04 17.57
N GLY A 53 3.02 14.87 18.16
CA GLY A 53 3.61 14.70 19.49
C GLY A 53 4.86 13.83 19.42
N ASP A 54 5.55 13.70 20.55
CA ASP A 54 6.75 12.86 20.66
C ASP A 54 6.42 11.36 20.66
N SER A 55 5.15 11.01 20.87
CA SER A 55 4.64 9.64 20.85
C SER A 55 3.50 9.50 19.86
N PHE A 56 3.49 8.41 19.10
CA PHE A 56 2.42 8.11 18.16
C PHE A 56 2.30 6.59 17.94
N ARG A 57 1.18 6.18 17.37
CA ARG A 57 0.93 4.78 17.01
C ARG A 57 0.49 4.67 15.58
N PHE A 58 0.97 3.64 14.90
CA PHE A 58 0.48 3.30 13.57
C PHE A 58 0.26 1.80 13.43
N ILE A 59 -0.59 1.45 12.49
CA ILE A 59 -0.95 0.06 12.21
C ILE A 59 -0.39 -0.32 10.85
N VAL A 60 0.08 -1.57 10.74
CA VAL A 60 0.47 -2.19 9.48
C VAL A 60 -0.41 -3.42 9.25
N ILE A 61 -0.98 -3.50 8.07
CA ILE A 61 -1.66 -4.67 7.50
C ILE A 61 -1.03 -4.99 6.17
N SER A 62 -1.20 -6.20 5.67
CA SER A 62 -0.71 -6.64 4.37
C SER A 62 -1.65 -7.65 3.75
N ASP A 63 -1.50 -7.89 2.43
CA ASP A 63 -2.13 -9.01 1.72
C ASP A 63 -3.65 -9.06 1.94
N THR A 64 -4.31 -7.96 1.56
CA THR A 64 -5.76 -7.77 1.77
C THR A 64 -6.59 -8.22 0.57
N GLN A 65 -5.96 -8.65 -0.53
CA GLN A 65 -6.62 -9.10 -1.74
C GLN A 65 -7.69 -10.15 -1.44
N ARG A 66 -8.89 -10.01 -2.03
CA ARG A 66 -10.09 -10.84 -1.87
C ARG A 66 -10.68 -10.97 -0.45
N PHE A 67 -9.97 -10.55 0.59
CA PHE A 67 -10.41 -10.64 1.98
C PHE A 67 -11.23 -9.40 2.40
N TYR A 68 -12.32 -9.15 1.69
CA TYR A 68 -13.14 -7.95 1.86
C TYR A 68 -13.91 -7.95 3.20
N ASP A 69 -14.36 -9.10 3.67
CA ASP A 69 -15.09 -9.24 4.93
C ASP A 69 -14.14 -9.02 6.12
N GLU A 70 -12.94 -9.60 6.07
CA GLU A 70 -11.88 -9.39 7.06
C GLU A 70 -11.46 -7.92 7.11
N MET A 71 -11.41 -7.26 5.95
CA MET A 71 -11.11 -5.83 5.88
C MET A 71 -12.23 -4.98 6.49
N ASP A 72 -13.51 -5.32 6.29
CA ASP A 72 -14.63 -4.63 6.93
C ASP A 72 -14.61 -4.85 8.46
N GLU A 73 -14.27 -6.06 8.96
CA GLU A 73 -14.06 -6.34 10.39
C GLU A 73 -12.87 -5.55 10.95
N PHE A 74 -11.73 -5.54 10.24
CA PHE A 74 -10.56 -4.74 10.61
C PHE A 74 -10.92 -3.26 10.79
N VAL A 75 -11.54 -2.65 9.78
CA VAL A 75 -11.93 -1.22 9.84
C VAL A 75 -12.82 -0.94 11.05
N LYS A 76 -13.81 -1.80 11.30
CA LYS A 76 -14.69 -1.68 12.47
C LYS A 76 -13.90 -1.77 13.78
N LYS A 77 -12.95 -2.72 13.86
CA LYS A 77 -12.11 -2.92 15.04
C LYS A 77 -11.22 -1.73 15.32
N VAL A 78 -10.45 -1.30 14.32
CA VAL A 78 -9.42 -0.26 14.52
C VAL A 78 -9.99 1.13 14.68
N ASN A 79 -11.16 1.43 14.12
CA ASN A 79 -11.83 2.70 14.36
C ASN A 79 -12.19 2.94 15.85
N GLY A 80 -12.24 1.86 16.64
CA GLY A 80 -12.39 1.92 18.10
C GLY A 80 -11.09 2.08 18.87
N TYR A 81 -9.91 1.97 18.20
CA TYR A 81 -8.61 2.11 18.88
C TYR A 81 -8.26 3.59 19.07
N PRO A 82 -7.97 4.02 20.32
CA PRO A 82 -7.58 5.40 20.57
C PRO A 82 -6.14 5.67 20.10
N GLY A 83 -5.88 6.88 19.63
CA GLY A 83 -4.54 7.41 19.40
C GLY A 83 -3.79 6.81 18.21
N ILE A 84 -4.46 6.18 17.25
CA ILE A 84 -3.86 5.77 15.98
C ILE A 84 -3.66 7.00 15.10
N SER A 85 -2.44 7.19 14.63
CA SER A 85 -2.09 8.29 13.73
C SER A 85 -2.41 7.97 12.28
N PHE A 86 -2.03 6.77 11.81
CA PHE A 86 -2.27 6.29 10.45
C PHE A 86 -2.20 4.76 10.34
N VAL A 87 -2.62 4.25 9.20
CA VAL A 87 -2.56 2.83 8.83
C VAL A 87 -1.72 2.68 7.56
N VAL A 88 -0.88 1.66 7.47
CA VAL A 88 -0.17 1.27 6.24
C VAL A 88 -0.69 -0.07 5.76
N LEU A 89 -1.18 -0.14 4.52
CA LEU A 89 -1.39 -1.38 3.80
C LEU A 89 -0.12 -1.66 3.00
N ASN A 90 0.63 -2.68 3.41
CA ASN A 90 1.97 -2.96 2.90
C ASN A 90 1.97 -3.94 1.71
N GLY A 91 1.17 -3.63 0.71
CA GLY A 91 1.11 -4.35 -0.55
C GLY A 91 -0.02 -5.38 -0.64
N ASP A 92 -0.25 -5.84 -1.86
CA ASP A 92 -1.25 -6.82 -2.25
C ASP A 92 -2.66 -6.41 -1.81
N MET A 93 -3.05 -5.25 -2.27
CA MET A 93 -4.39 -4.70 -2.13
C MET A 93 -5.40 -5.39 -3.05
N THR A 94 -4.94 -5.84 -4.22
CA THR A 94 -5.74 -6.46 -5.28
C THR A 94 -5.28 -7.89 -5.54
N ASP A 95 -6.12 -8.73 -6.17
CA ASP A 95 -5.78 -10.11 -6.54
C ASP A 95 -5.20 -10.19 -7.97
N PHE A 96 -5.74 -9.39 -8.88
CA PHE A 96 -5.38 -9.40 -10.31
C PHE A 96 -5.04 -8.01 -10.87
N GLY A 97 -4.87 -7.00 -10.05
CA GLY A 97 -4.62 -5.63 -10.48
C GLY A 97 -5.78 -5.00 -11.25
N LEU A 98 -7.03 -5.43 -10.99
CA LEU A 98 -8.20 -4.90 -11.67
C LEU A 98 -8.70 -3.61 -11.03
N ARG A 99 -9.19 -2.69 -11.87
CA ARG A 99 -9.78 -1.43 -11.39
C ARG A 99 -10.86 -1.64 -10.33
N SER A 100 -11.73 -2.62 -10.53
CA SER A 100 -12.80 -2.93 -9.56
C SER A 100 -12.27 -3.33 -8.20
N GLU A 101 -11.21 -4.13 -8.15
CA GLU A 101 -10.57 -4.56 -6.90
C GLU A 101 -9.96 -3.37 -6.17
N TYR A 102 -9.24 -2.50 -6.89
CA TYR A 102 -8.73 -1.25 -6.36
C TYR A 102 -9.82 -0.38 -5.74
N ILE A 103 -10.95 -0.19 -6.45
CA ILE A 103 -12.07 0.61 -5.94
C ILE A 103 -12.70 -0.05 -4.70
N TRP A 104 -12.99 -1.35 -4.75
CA TRP A 104 -13.63 -2.05 -3.64
C TRP A 104 -12.81 -2.03 -2.35
N MET A 105 -11.49 -2.18 -2.46
CA MET A 105 -10.62 -2.10 -1.29
C MET A 105 -10.44 -0.64 -0.83
N SER A 106 -10.26 0.30 -1.75
CA SER A 106 -10.19 1.73 -1.43
C SER A 106 -11.44 2.23 -0.70
N ASP A 107 -12.64 1.80 -1.13
CA ASP A 107 -13.90 2.15 -0.45
C ASP A 107 -13.92 1.69 1.02
N ARG A 108 -13.21 0.60 1.35
CA ARG A 108 -13.05 0.12 2.72
C ARG A 108 -12.03 0.94 3.50
N LEU A 109 -10.87 1.17 2.91
CA LEU A 109 -9.82 2.01 3.51
C LEU A 109 -10.34 3.43 3.81
N GLN A 110 -11.19 3.99 2.95
CA GLN A 110 -11.80 5.31 3.16
C GLN A 110 -12.76 5.37 4.35
N LYS A 111 -13.24 4.23 4.88
CA LYS A 111 -14.04 4.16 6.12
C LYS A 111 -13.18 4.27 7.40
N LEU A 112 -11.85 4.23 7.28
CA LEU A 112 -10.94 4.42 8.41
C LEU A 112 -11.06 5.85 8.97
N ALA A 113 -11.12 5.96 10.28
CA ALA A 113 -11.11 7.26 10.98
C ALA A 113 -9.76 7.99 10.86
N PHE A 114 -8.73 7.30 10.41
CA PHE A 114 -7.33 7.73 10.32
C PHE A 114 -6.89 7.87 8.86
N PRO A 115 -5.82 8.66 8.57
CA PRO A 115 -5.11 8.57 7.30
C PRO A 115 -4.61 7.14 7.04
N PHE A 116 -4.56 6.75 5.77
CA PHE A 116 -3.97 5.48 5.37
C PHE A 116 -2.99 5.69 4.21
N LEU A 117 -2.04 4.79 4.11
CA LEU A 117 -1.03 4.75 3.04
C LEU A 117 -1.01 3.35 2.45
N VAL A 118 -0.83 3.27 1.15
CA VAL A 118 -0.76 2.00 0.43
C VAL A 118 0.59 1.88 -0.24
N VAL A 119 1.31 0.80 0.05
CA VAL A 119 2.52 0.37 -0.65
C VAL A 119 2.09 -0.60 -1.76
N ILE A 120 2.79 -0.62 -2.87
CA ILE A 120 2.46 -1.50 -3.98
C ILE A 120 2.97 -2.93 -3.72
N GLY A 121 2.09 -3.93 -3.88
CA GLY A 121 2.43 -5.35 -3.86
C GLY A 121 2.56 -5.96 -5.26
N ASN A 122 2.97 -7.23 -5.35
CA ASN A 122 3.18 -7.89 -6.63
C ASN A 122 1.84 -8.18 -7.36
N HIS A 123 0.78 -8.54 -6.64
CA HIS A 123 -0.55 -8.68 -7.21
C HIS A 123 -1.11 -7.36 -7.76
N ASP A 124 -0.74 -6.24 -7.14
CA ASP A 124 -1.11 -4.89 -7.58
C ASP A 124 -0.45 -4.50 -8.92
N MET A 125 0.59 -5.22 -9.35
CA MET A 125 1.27 -4.97 -10.63
C MET A 125 0.72 -5.79 -11.79
N LEU A 126 -0.18 -6.73 -11.54
CA LEU A 126 -0.74 -7.60 -12.57
C LEU A 126 -1.62 -6.81 -13.56
N GLY A 127 -1.69 -7.28 -14.80
CA GLY A 127 -2.49 -6.63 -15.85
C GLY A 127 -2.14 -5.15 -16.03
N ASN A 128 -3.13 -4.27 -15.80
CA ASN A 128 -2.95 -2.81 -15.82
C ASN A 128 -2.81 -2.23 -14.39
N GLY A 129 -2.64 -3.06 -13.39
CA GLY A 129 -2.68 -2.69 -11.98
C GLY A 129 -1.62 -1.66 -11.60
N ARG A 130 -0.40 -1.80 -12.14
CA ARG A 130 0.68 -0.83 -11.90
C ARG A 130 0.29 0.60 -12.31
N GLU A 131 -0.39 0.75 -13.44
CA GLU A 131 -0.86 2.06 -13.90
C GLU A 131 -2.02 2.57 -13.05
N LEU A 132 -2.93 1.68 -12.66
CA LEU A 132 -4.04 2.00 -11.74
C LEU A 132 -3.52 2.45 -10.37
N TYR A 133 -2.52 1.75 -9.82
CA TYR A 133 -1.87 2.13 -8.57
C TYR A 133 -1.32 3.56 -8.65
N LYS A 134 -0.56 3.88 -9.71
CA LYS A 134 0.01 5.22 -9.89
C LYS A 134 -1.03 6.32 -9.93
N GLN A 135 -2.16 6.08 -10.59
CA GLN A 135 -3.24 7.05 -10.64
C GLN A 135 -3.93 7.19 -9.28
N MET A 136 -4.19 6.08 -8.58
CA MET A 136 -4.96 6.07 -7.34
C MET A 136 -4.13 6.51 -6.14
N PHE A 137 -2.88 6.07 -6.03
CA PHE A 137 -2.05 6.30 -4.85
C PHE A 137 -0.88 7.26 -5.09
N GLY A 138 -0.42 7.42 -6.34
CA GLY A 138 0.72 8.24 -6.69
C GLY A 138 1.99 7.42 -6.99
N PRO A 139 3.19 7.96 -6.75
CA PRO A 139 4.45 7.27 -7.00
C PRO A 139 4.56 5.93 -6.28
N GLU A 140 5.19 4.93 -6.92
CA GLU A 140 5.45 3.61 -6.33
C GLU A 140 6.50 3.67 -5.21
N ASN A 141 7.44 4.61 -5.34
CA ASN A 141 8.42 4.93 -4.32
C ASN A 141 8.12 6.33 -3.79
N PHE A 142 8.00 6.46 -2.48
CA PHE A 142 7.77 7.77 -1.84
C PHE A 142 8.29 7.77 -0.41
N GLY A 143 8.51 8.97 0.12
CA GLY A 143 8.91 9.16 1.50
C GLY A 143 8.20 10.34 2.13
N PHE A 144 8.00 10.28 3.43
CA PHE A 144 7.48 11.39 4.24
C PHE A 144 8.07 11.33 5.65
N SER A 145 8.08 12.45 6.36
CA SER A 145 8.49 12.51 7.77
C SER A 145 7.28 12.78 8.65
N TYR A 146 7.22 12.14 9.81
CA TYR A 146 6.19 12.38 10.81
C TYR A 146 6.78 12.19 12.21
N SER A 147 6.57 13.17 13.11
CA SER A 147 7.01 13.13 14.52
C SER A 147 8.48 12.76 14.70
N GLY A 148 9.39 13.28 13.85
CA GLY A 148 10.83 13.01 13.94
C GLY A 148 11.26 11.66 13.37
N TYR A 149 10.39 10.96 12.65
CA TYR A 149 10.67 9.71 11.96
C TYR A 149 10.44 9.85 10.46
N LYS A 150 11.31 9.22 9.68
CA LYS A 150 11.16 9.08 8.23
C LYS A 150 10.51 7.75 7.89
N PHE A 151 9.55 7.79 6.98
CA PHE A 151 8.86 6.64 6.43
C PHE A 151 9.15 6.59 4.93
N ILE A 152 9.66 5.47 4.45
CA ILE A 152 10.03 5.25 3.05
C ILE A 152 9.23 4.05 2.54
N ALA A 153 8.47 4.23 1.47
CA ALA A 153 7.81 3.15 0.75
C ALA A 153 8.56 2.88 -0.56
N LEU A 154 8.84 1.62 -0.84
CA LEU A 154 9.66 1.18 -1.97
C LEU A 154 8.98 0.01 -2.70
N ASN A 155 8.86 0.10 -4.02
CA ASN A 155 8.44 -1.03 -4.84
C ASN A 155 9.57 -2.07 -4.90
N SER A 156 9.32 -3.26 -4.33
CA SER A 156 10.26 -4.39 -4.31
C SER A 156 9.87 -5.56 -5.22
N ASN A 157 8.83 -5.40 -6.04
CA ASN A 157 8.18 -6.49 -6.79
C ASN A 157 9.00 -6.90 -8.01
N SER A 158 10.12 -7.56 -7.77
CA SER A 158 11.15 -7.89 -8.76
C SER A 158 10.70 -8.90 -9.81
N ARG A 159 9.87 -9.89 -9.38
CA ARG A 159 9.35 -10.95 -10.27
C ARG A 159 8.50 -10.36 -11.40
N GLU A 160 7.68 -9.35 -11.10
CA GLU A 160 6.75 -8.72 -12.04
C GLU A 160 7.46 -7.92 -13.15
N VAL A 161 8.74 -7.66 -12.98
CA VAL A 161 9.62 -7.07 -14.01
C VAL A 161 10.67 -8.07 -14.53
N GLY A 162 10.48 -9.37 -14.23
CA GLY A 162 11.34 -10.45 -14.72
C GLY A 162 12.76 -10.43 -14.15
N TYR A 163 12.94 -9.97 -12.91
CA TYR A 163 14.25 -9.90 -12.22
C TYR A 163 15.32 -9.16 -13.05
N ASN A 164 14.92 -8.05 -13.66
CA ASN A 164 15.77 -7.30 -14.59
C ASN A 164 16.72 -6.29 -13.89
N GLY A 165 16.79 -6.32 -12.56
CA GLY A 165 17.63 -5.42 -11.76
C GLY A 165 17.04 -4.02 -11.55
N SER A 166 15.81 -3.76 -11.99
CA SER A 166 15.17 -2.43 -11.85
C SER A 166 14.37 -2.24 -10.56
N LEU A 167 13.94 -3.33 -9.92
CA LEU A 167 13.20 -3.31 -8.67
C LEU A 167 13.82 -4.28 -7.65
N PRO A 168 14.01 -3.84 -6.41
CA PRO A 168 13.82 -2.47 -5.92
C PRO A 168 14.83 -1.49 -6.54
N ASP A 169 14.41 -0.21 -6.72
CA ASP A 169 15.33 0.85 -7.13
C ASP A 169 16.27 1.22 -5.99
N THR A 170 17.40 0.53 -5.94
CA THR A 170 18.42 0.72 -4.89
C THR A 170 19.11 2.08 -4.99
N THR A 171 19.15 2.68 -6.17
CA THR A 171 19.72 4.02 -6.37
C THR A 171 18.82 5.08 -5.74
N TRP A 172 17.52 5.02 -6.00
CA TRP A 172 16.55 5.90 -5.38
C TRP A 172 16.55 5.74 -3.85
N LEU A 173 16.55 4.48 -3.37
CA LEU A 173 16.60 4.19 -1.93
C LEU A 173 17.84 4.83 -1.26
N GLN A 174 19.03 4.67 -1.86
CA GLN A 174 20.26 5.27 -1.35
C GLN A 174 20.18 6.80 -1.30
N GLN A 175 19.60 7.43 -2.32
CA GLN A 175 19.41 8.89 -2.37
C GLN A 175 18.44 9.36 -1.29
N GLU A 176 17.30 8.67 -1.14
CA GLU A 176 16.28 9.01 -0.15
C GLU A 176 16.82 8.89 1.29
N LEU A 177 17.55 7.81 1.59
CA LEU A 177 18.22 7.62 2.87
C LEU A 177 19.29 8.69 3.13
N SER A 178 20.10 9.03 2.12
CA SER A 178 21.17 10.03 2.25
C SER A 178 20.64 11.45 2.43
N SER A 179 19.44 11.74 1.95
CA SER A 179 18.78 13.03 2.11
C SER A 179 18.04 13.18 3.45
N THR A 180 17.87 12.08 4.18
CA THR A 180 17.17 12.08 5.48
C THR A 180 18.06 12.71 6.56
N PRO A 181 17.55 13.66 7.37
CA PRO A 181 18.28 14.22 8.47
C PRO A 181 18.80 13.15 9.44
N PRO A 182 20.06 13.27 9.94
CA PRO A 182 20.70 12.23 10.73
C PRO A 182 20.03 11.95 12.07
N GLN A 183 19.15 12.82 12.56
CA GLN A 183 18.38 12.63 13.79
C GLN A 183 17.08 11.84 13.57
N GLU A 184 16.59 11.72 12.33
CA GLU A 184 15.37 10.97 12.03
C GLU A 184 15.68 9.48 11.98
N LYS A 185 14.96 8.67 12.77
CA LYS A 185 14.94 7.22 12.62
C LYS A 185 14.04 6.84 11.45
N ILE A 186 14.34 5.73 10.78
CA ILE A 186 13.74 5.40 9.48
C ILE A 186 13.02 4.04 9.55
N PHE A 187 11.77 4.03 9.10
CA PHE A 187 11.00 2.83 8.75
C PHE A 187 10.97 2.70 7.22
N VAL A 188 11.37 1.55 6.70
CA VAL A 188 11.30 1.22 5.27
C VAL A 188 10.21 0.18 5.04
N PHE A 189 9.28 0.45 4.15
CA PHE A 189 8.21 -0.45 3.73
C PHE A 189 8.49 -0.94 2.32
N ALA A 190 8.51 -2.25 2.15
CA ALA A 190 8.67 -2.90 0.86
C ALA A 190 7.91 -4.22 0.91
N HIS A 191 7.01 -4.48 -0.02
CA HIS A 191 6.15 -5.65 0.07
C HIS A 191 6.94 -6.96 0.13
N LEU A 192 7.87 -7.20 -0.82
CA LEU A 192 8.75 -8.37 -0.78
C LEU A 192 9.92 -8.15 0.16
N ALA A 193 10.16 -9.12 1.04
CA ALA A 193 11.36 -9.16 1.88
C ALA A 193 12.60 -9.56 1.05
N PRO A 194 13.82 -9.07 1.39
CA PRO A 194 15.02 -9.43 0.65
C PRO A 194 15.36 -10.92 0.69
N PHE A 195 14.86 -11.65 1.68
CA PHE A 195 15.00 -13.11 1.76
C PHE A 195 13.87 -13.88 1.04
N SER A 196 12.86 -13.20 0.49
CA SER A 196 11.78 -13.81 -0.30
C SER A 196 12.31 -14.48 -1.56
N GLY A 197 11.65 -15.57 -1.97
CA GLY A 197 11.92 -16.24 -3.25
C GLY A 197 11.65 -15.36 -4.47
N ASP A 198 10.75 -14.40 -4.34
CA ASP A 198 10.31 -13.49 -5.39
C ASP A 198 11.10 -12.17 -5.44
N PHE A 199 12.07 -11.99 -4.53
CA PHE A 199 13.00 -10.85 -4.56
C PHE A 199 14.17 -11.12 -5.51
N ASP A 200 14.62 -10.10 -6.25
CA ASP A 200 15.78 -10.23 -7.15
C ASP A 200 17.07 -10.50 -6.37
N ARG A 201 17.59 -11.72 -6.50
CA ARG A 201 18.80 -12.15 -5.80
C ARG A 201 20.03 -11.31 -6.12
N SER A 202 20.07 -10.71 -7.32
CA SER A 202 21.18 -9.82 -7.68
C SER A 202 21.18 -8.50 -6.90
N LEU A 203 20.01 -8.07 -6.41
CA LEU A 203 19.83 -6.84 -5.65
C LEU A 203 19.79 -7.05 -4.13
N GLU A 204 19.61 -8.29 -3.65
CA GLU A 204 19.47 -8.62 -2.22
C GLU A 204 20.61 -8.02 -1.39
N GLN A 205 21.86 -8.31 -1.74
CA GLN A 205 23.02 -7.83 -1.00
C GLN A 205 23.23 -6.32 -1.08
N ALA A 206 22.82 -5.70 -2.20
CA ALA A 206 22.87 -4.24 -2.34
C ALA A 206 21.83 -3.58 -1.42
N TYR A 207 20.59 -4.06 -1.46
CA TYR A 207 19.49 -3.60 -0.61
C TYR A 207 19.85 -3.67 0.87
N VAL A 208 20.26 -4.84 1.33
CA VAL A 208 20.61 -5.10 2.74
C VAL A 208 21.76 -4.20 3.21
N ARG A 209 22.81 -4.05 2.41
CA ARG A 209 23.95 -3.18 2.74
C ARG A 209 23.56 -1.70 2.79
N ILE A 210 22.69 -1.25 1.90
CA ILE A 210 22.20 0.14 1.89
C ILE A 210 21.46 0.41 3.20
N LEU A 211 20.59 -0.47 3.64
CA LEU A 211 19.87 -0.32 4.91
C LEU A 211 20.84 -0.37 6.12
N ALA A 212 21.73 -1.36 6.17
CA ALA A 212 22.64 -1.56 7.29
C ALA A 212 23.70 -0.43 7.44
N ASN A 213 24.16 0.13 6.31
CA ASN A 213 25.12 1.24 6.32
C ASN A 213 24.49 2.58 6.70
N ASN A 214 23.16 2.67 6.69
CA ASN A 214 22.44 3.82 7.20
C ASN A 214 21.99 3.53 8.64
N GLY A 215 22.77 3.97 9.62
CA GLY A 215 22.53 3.69 11.05
C GLY A 215 21.20 4.18 11.61
N ASN A 216 20.42 4.95 10.83
CA ASN A 216 19.11 5.45 11.25
C ASN A 216 17.96 4.52 10.81
N VAL A 217 18.20 3.54 9.94
CA VAL A 217 17.19 2.54 9.56
C VAL A 217 17.01 1.56 10.71
N ILE A 218 15.81 1.55 11.29
CA ILE A 218 15.48 0.72 12.45
C ILE A 218 14.64 -0.50 12.09
N TYR A 219 13.74 -0.35 11.09
CA TYR A 219 12.88 -1.41 10.61
C TYR A 219 12.82 -1.43 9.07
N SER A 220 12.84 -2.65 8.51
CA SER A 220 12.40 -2.98 7.16
C SER A 220 11.17 -3.85 7.27
N ILE A 221 10.01 -3.37 6.78
CA ILE A 221 8.69 -3.94 7.01
C ILE A 221 8.15 -4.51 5.70
N HIS A 222 7.69 -5.76 5.75
CA HIS A 222 7.31 -6.57 4.59
C HIS A 222 5.95 -7.25 4.79
N GLY A 223 5.40 -7.80 3.71
CA GLY A 223 4.25 -8.69 3.68
C GLY A 223 4.57 -9.95 2.89
N HIS A 224 3.66 -10.40 2.01
CA HIS A 224 3.83 -11.45 1.00
C HIS A 224 3.97 -12.89 1.51
N GLU A 225 4.63 -13.13 2.62
CA GLU A 225 5.05 -14.48 3.03
C GLU A 225 3.98 -15.25 3.83
N ASP A 226 2.79 -14.68 4.04
CA ASP A 226 1.70 -15.27 4.85
C ASP A 226 2.16 -15.78 6.23
N ILE A 227 3.11 -15.08 6.84
CA ILE A 227 3.65 -15.38 8.17
C ILE A 227 3.88 -14.10 8.96
N SER A 228 3.89 -14.22 10.29
CA SER A 228 4.42 -13.18 11.18
C SER A 228 5.88 -13.49 11.51
N TYR A 229 6.76 -12.53 11.27
CA TYR A 229 8.17 -12.64 11.61
C TYR A 229 8.72 -11.30 12.11
N LEU A 230 9.55 -11.35 13.14
CA LEU A 230 10.34 -10.21 13.59
C LEU A 230 11.73 -10.68 14.00
N GLY A 231 12.76 -10.16 13.35
CA GLY A 231 14.14 -10.55 13.64
C GLY A 231 15.17 -9.76 12.86
N GLN A 232 16.43 -10.07 13.09
CA GLN A 232 17.58 -9.43 12.42
C GLN A 232 18.19 -10.39 11.40
N SER A 233 17.47 -10.73 10.34
CA SER A 233 17.82 -11.75 9.32
C SER A 233 19.20 -11.57 8.72
N TYR A 234 19.71 -10.33 8.66
CA TYR A 234 21.04 -9.99 8.15
C TYR A 234 21.95 -9.35 9.20
N GLY A 235 21.62 -9.55 10.48
CA GLY A 235 22.32 -8.94 11.59
C GLY A 235 21.88 -7.48 11.87
N PRO A 236 22.39 -6.93 13.00
CA PRO A 236 22.07 -5.56 13.39
C PRO A 236 22.65 -4.54 12.38
N PRO A 237 22.11 -3.31 12.29
CA PRO A 237 21.13 -2.74 13.24
C PRO A 237 19.65 -2.89 12.82
N VAL A 238 19.35 -3.42 11.63
CA VAL A 238 18.00 -3.39 11.02
C VAL A 238 17.16 -4.57 11.50
N ASN A 239 15.96 -4.28 12.00
CA ASN A 239 14.96 -5.29 12.28
C ASN A 239 14.09 -5.52 11.02
N TYR A 240 13.91 -6.76 10.64
CA TYR A 240 13.02 -7.18 9.56
C TYR A 240 11.71 -7.66 10.16
N LEU A 241 10.62 -7.01 9.80
CA LEU A 241 9.27 -7.35 10.24
C LEU A 241 8.48 -7.83 9.01
N VAL A 242 7.95 -9.04 9.07
CA VAL A 242 6.96 -9.52 8.08
C VAL A 242 5.60 -9.51 8.75
N VAL A 243 4.63 -8.87 8.11
CA VAL A 243 3.25 -8.76 8.56
C VAL A 243 2.42 -9.82 7.85
N ASN A 244 1.66 -10.57 8.64
CA ASN A 244 0.81 -11.63 8.12
C ASN A 244 -0.31 -11.07 7.24
N SER A 245 -0.87 -11.93 6.38
CA SER A 245 -2.07 -11.61 5.61
C SER A 245 -3.24 -11.29 6.52
N ILE A 246 -4.07 -10.31 6.15
CA ILE A 246 -5.31 -9.97 6.87
C ILE A 246 -6.28 -11.15 6.96
N LYS A 247 -6.12 -12.16 6.12
CA LYS A 247 -6.82 -13.44 6.17
C LYS A 247 -6.77 -14.08 7.57
N GLU A 248 -5.66 -13.92 8.26
CA GLU A 248 -5.46 -14.46 9.61
C GLU A 248 -6.09 -13.60 10.71
N LYS A 249 -6.86 -12.56 10.30
CA LYS A 249 -7.54 -11.61 11.21
C LYS A 249 -6.58 -11.00 12.23
N SER A 250 -5.40 -10.63 11.77
CA SER A 250 -4.41 -9.92 12.58
C SER A 250 -3.92 -8.65 11.91
N PHE A 251 -3.37 -7.77 12.70
CA PHE A 251 -2.63 -6.59 12.27
C PHE A 251 -1.47 -6.33 13.23
N VAL A 252 -0.47 -5.61 12.76
CA VAL A 252 0.64 -5.18 13.62
C VAL A 252 0.38 -3.76 14.08
N LEU A 253 0.41 -3.55 15.40
CA LEU A 253 0.41 -2.24 16.04
C LEU A 253 1.85 -1.87 16.42
N ILE A 254 2.33 -0.75 15.91
CA ILE A 254 3.64 -0.20 16.27
C ILE A 254 3.40 1.05 17.13
N ASN A 255 3.85 0.98 18.37
CA ASN A 255 3.83 2.12 19.29
C ASN A 255 5.23 2.73 19.30
N VAL A 256 5.29 4.02 18.99
CA VAL A 256 6.50 4.81 19.03
C VAL A 256 6.40 5.77 20.20
N ASP A 257 7.31 5.64 21.15
CA ASP A 257 7.49 6.56 22.26
C ASP A 257 8.90 7.15 22.20
N SER A 258 9.13 8.26 22.90
CA SER A 258 10.41 9.01 22.92
C SER A 258 11.64 8.12 23.17
N ASN A 259 11.48 6.99 23.90
CA ASN A 259 12.57 6.12 24.30
C ASN A 259 12.45 4.67 23.82
N ASP A 260 11.30 4.26 23.27
CA ASP A 260 11.06 2.86 22.93
C ASP A 260 10.13 2.70 21.73
N ILE A 261 10.28 1.57 21.03
CA ILE A 261 9.38 1.18 19.95
C ILE A 261 8.92 -0.25 20.22
N THR A 262 7.64 -0.42 20.45
CA THR A 262 7.04 -1.74 20.61
C THR A 262 6.28 -2.16 19.37
N VAL A 263 6.36 -3.45 19.05
CA VAL A 263 5.70 -4.09 17.90
C VAL A 263 4.84 -5.21 18.46
N GLU A 264 3.54 -5.13 18.23
CA GLU A 264 2.57 -6.09 18.74
C GLU A 264 1.70 -6.61 17.62
N GLU A 265 1.57 -7.93 17.46
CA GLU A 265 0.54 -8.52 16.59
C GLU A 265 -0.75 -8.65 17.40
N ILE A 266 -1.84 -8.12 16.83
CA ILE A 266 -3.16 -8.07 17.46
C ILE A 266 -4.17 -8.79 16.58
N PHE A 267 -4.92 -9.71 17.17
CA PHE A 267 -5.98 -10.47 16.52
C PHE A 267 -7.37 -9.81 16.75
N PHE A 268 -8.28 -9.95 15.75
CA PHE A 268 -9.61 -9.35 15.79
C PHE A 268 -10.71 -10.26 15.28
#